data_b7f2219de6cf605a79d38aa8971e8f9c
#
_entry.id   b7f2219de6cf605a79d38aa8971e8f9c
#
_cell.length_a   1.000
_cell.length_b   1.000
_cell.length_c   1.000
_cell.angle_alpha   90.00
_cell.angle_beta   90.00
_cell.angle_gamma   90.00
#
_symmetry.space_group_name_H-M   'P 1'
#
loop_
_entity.id
_entity.type
_entity.pdbx_description
1 polymer ?
#
loop_
_entity_poly.entity_id
_entity_poly.type
_entity_poly.pdbx_seq_one_letter_code
_entity_poly.pdbx_strand_id
1 'polypeptide(L)'
;MSVFTEIEVAGETRPVAVIRGADKGPRVLVTAGIHGCEFVGIETARRLAIELAGRSGAVRGTVTIVACVNPGAMRARIPALNPADGLNINRMFPGDAGGSASRRIAA
;
A
#
# COMPACT_ATOMS: atom_id res chain seq x y z
N MET A 1 -3.03 19.71 -5.31
CA MET A 1 -2.92 18.98 -4.04
C MET A 1 -2.82 17.49 -4.32
N SER A 2 -1.89 16.81 -3.67
CA SER A 2 -1.72 15.37 -3.87
C SER A 2 -2.83 14.58 -3.17
N VAL A 3 -3.31 13.53 -3.83
CA VAL A 3 -4.22 12.54 -3.24
C VAL A 3 -3.50 11.66 -2.22
N PHE A 4 -2.19 11.51 -2.39
CA PHE A 4 -1.37 10.66 -1.54
C PHE A 4 -0.70 11.44 -0.42
N THR A 5 -0.68 10.80 0.76
CA THR A 5 0.20 11.13 1.88
C THR A 5 1.22 10.01 2.06
N GLU A 6 2.06 10.10 3.05
CA GLU A 6 3.04 9.06 3.35
C GLU A 6 2.81 8.47 4.73
N ILE A 7 2.99 7.16 4.83
CA ILE A 7 3.05 6.46 6.12
C ILE A 7 4.40 5.78 6.25
N GLU A 8 4.90 5.74 7.48
CA GLU A 8 6.15 5.04 7.79
C GLU A 8 5.84 3.73 8.50
N VAL A 9 6.41 2.65 7.98
CA VAL A 9 6.42 1.35 8.64
C VAL A 9 7.80 0.73 8.42
N ALA A 10 8.38 0.20 9.47
CA ALA A 10 9.69 -0.48 9.42
C ALA A 10 10.81 0.42 8.85
N GLY A 11 10.80 1.70 9.22
CA GLY A 11 11.84 2.65 8.82
C GLY A 11 11.75 3.14 7.37
N GLU A 12 10.67 2.83 6.66
CA GLU A 12 10.50 3.19 5.27
C GLU A 12 9.14 3.82 5.04
N THR A 13 9.10 4.91 4.27
CA THR A 13 7.85 5.58 3.92
C THR A 13 7.26 4.98 2.64
N ARG A 14 5.93 4.98 2.57
CA ARG A 14 5.21 4.56 1.38
C ARG A 14 3.96 5.39 1.17
N PRO A 15 3.55 5.58 -0.10
CA PRO A 15 2.38 6.40 -0.40
C PRO A 15 1.09 5.69 0.00
N VAL A 16 0.19 6.44 0.61
CA VAL A 16 -1.15 5.97 0.97
C VAL A 16 -2.17 7.02 0.59
N ALA A 17 -3.30 6.58 0.05
CA ALA A 17 -4.46 7.43 -0.18
C ALA A 17 -5.61 6.93 0.70
N VAL A 18 -6.27 7.85 1.38
CA VAL A 18 -7.47 7.54 2.16
C VAL A 18 -8.63 8.32 1.57
N ILE A 19 -9.57 7.62 0.98
CA ILE A 19 -10.77 8.20 0.39
C ILE A 19 -11.94 7.94 1.35
N ARG A 20 -12.43 9.01 1.95
CA ARG A 20 -13.60 8.97 2.82
C ARG A 20 -14.83 9.37 2.05
N GLY A 21 -15.79 8.44 1.96
CA GLY A 21 -17.06 8.70 1.32
C GLY A 21 -17.97 9.60 2.14
N ALA A 22 -19.05 10.06 1.50
CA ALA A 22 -20.05 10.91 2.15
C ALA A 22 -20.89 10.15 3.18
N ASP A 23 -21.14 8.87 2.96
CA ASP A 23 -21.99 8.04 3.79
C ASP A 23 -21.20 6.94 4.49
N LYS A 24 -21.77 6.43 5.58
CA LYS A 24 -21.23 5.26 6.27
C LYS A 24 -21.25 4.03 5.36
N GLY A 25 -20.24 3.19 5.51
CA GLY A 25 -20.10 1.95 4.75
C GLY A 25 -18.87 1.18 5.20
N PRO A 26 -18.49 0.16 4.44
CA PRO A 26 -17.34 -0.68 4.79
C PRO A 26 -16.02 0.09 4.74
N ARG A 27 -15.04 -0.46 5.43
CA ARG A 27 -13.64 -0.04 5.30
C ARG A 27 -12.93 -1.05 4.42
N VAL A 28 -12.36 -0.58 3.32
CA VAL A 28 -11.68 -1.41 2.33
C VAL A 28 -10.22 -1.01 2.26
N LEU A 29 -9.35 -2.00 2.32
CA LEU A 29 -7.91 -1.80 2.11
C LEU A 29 -7.53 -2.40 0.76
N VAL A 30 -6.89 -1.60 -0.08
CA VAL A 30 -6.33 -2.03 -1.36
C VAL A 30 -4.82 -1.91 -1.26
N THR A 31 -4.11 -2.98 -1.56
CA THR A 31 -2.64 -2.98 -1.59
C THR A 31 -2.14 -3.34 -2.98
N ALA A 32 -1.01 -2.75 -3.35
CA ALA A 32 -0.30 -3.06 -4.57
C ALA A 32 1.21 -2.99 -4.32
N GLY A 33 2.00 -3.60 -5.19
CA GLY A 33 3.44 -3.53 -5.09
C GLY A 33 4.02 -4.25 -3.87
N ILE A 34 3.40 -5.32 -3.41
CA ILE A 34 3.99 -6.25 -2.43
C ILE A 34 5.28 -6.82 -3.01
N HIS A 35 5.28 -7.09 -4.30
CA HIS A 35 6.49 -7.35 -5.08
C HIS A 35 6.84 -6.11 -5.89
N GLY A 36 8.07 -5.65 -5.77
CA GLY A 36 8.51 -4.35 -6.32
C GLY A 36 8.53 -4.26 -7.84
N CYS A 37 8.49 -5.39 -8.55
CA CYS A 37 8.47 -5.44 -10.01
C CYS A 37 7.06 -5.41 -10.61
N GLU A 38 6.01 -5.46 -9.80
CA GLU A 38 4.62 -5.53 -10.28
C GLU A 38 4.07 -4.13 -10.54
N PHE A 39 4.66 -3.44 -11.52
CA PHE A 39 4.35 -2.04 -11.85
C PHE A 39 2.92 -1.82 -12.31
N VAL A 40 2.31 -2.79 -12.98
CA VAL A 40 0.92 -2.69 -13.43
C VAL A 40 -0.03 -2.51 -12.25
N GLY A 41 0.17 -3.28 -11.18
CA GLY A 41 -0.63 -3.13 -9.96
C GLY A 41 -0.41 -1.78 -9.27
N ILE A 42 0.83 -1.33 -9.20
CA ILE A 42 1.19 -0.03 -8.60
C ILE A 42 0.52 1.11 -9.36
N GLU A 43 0.61 1.11 -10.69
CA GLU A 43 -0.01 2.15 -11.52
C GLU A 43 -1.54 2.08 -11.47
N THR A 44 -2.10 0.87 -11.43
CA THR A 44 -3.55 0.68 -11.27
C THR A 44 -4.03 1.28 -9.94
N ALA A 45 -3.34 1.00 -8.86
CA ALA A 45 -3.67 1.55 -7.54
C ALA A 45 -3.57 3.07 -7.51
N ARG A 46 -2.55 3.63 -8.14
CA ARG A 46 -2.38 5.08 -8.26
C ARG A 46 -3.55 5.73 -8.99
N ARG A 47 -3.94 5.19 -10.13
CA ARG A 47 -5.06 5.70 -10.92
C ARG A 47 -6.39 5.53 -10.20
N LEU A 48 -6.59 4.40 -9.54
CA LEU A 48 -7.79 4.15 -8.74
C LEU A 48 -7.94 5.18 -7.64
N ALA A 49 -6.86 5.50 -6.93
CA ALA A 49 -6.88 6.50 -5.87
C ALA A 49 -7.29 7.88 -6.39
N ILE A 50 -6.71 8.30 -7.51
CA ILE A 50 -7.02 9.59 -8.13
C ILE A 50 -8.49 9.64 -8.57
N GLU A 51 -8.97 8.58 -9.20
CA GLU A 51 -10.35 8.53 -9.68
C GLU A 51 -11.36 8.53 -8.52
N LEU A 52 -11.13 7.71 -7.50
CA LEU A 52 -12.02 7.69 -6.33
C LEU A 52 -12.00 8.99 -5.55
N ALA A 53 -10.85 9.66 -5.44
CA ALA A 53 -10.77 10.96 -4.80
C ALA A 53 -11.61 12.02 -5.54
N GLY A 54 -11.67 11.96 -6.86
CA GLY A 54 -12.52 12.82 -7.68
C GLY A 54 -14.01 12.48 -7.60
N ARG A 55 -14.36 11.34 -7.03
CA ARG A 55 -15.74 10.85 -6.89
C ARG A 55 -16.09 10.47 -5.45
N SER A 56 -15.46 11.08 -4.49
CA SER A 56 -15.65 10.71 -3.07
C SER A 56 -17.12 10.79 -2.63
N GLY A 57 -17.92 11.67 -3.22
CA GLY A 57 -19.35 11.76 -2.95
C GLY A 57 -20.15 10.50 -3.35
N ALA A 58 -19.64 9.68 -4.26
CA ALA A 58 -20.26 8.44 -4.69
C ALA A 58 -19.73 7.22 -3.91
N VAL A 59 -18.73 7.41 -3.06
CA VAL A 59 -18.13 6.34 -2.25
C VAL A 59 -18.90 6.23 -0.94
N ARG A 60 -19.14 5.00 -0.50
CA ARG A 60 -19.71 4.70 0.81
C ARG A 60 -18.65 4.02 1.67
N GLY A 61 -18.43 4.57 2.86
CA GLY A 61 -17.38 4.08 3.74
C GLY A 61 -16.02 4.70 3.43
N THR A 62 -14.97 3.96 3.65
CA THR A 62 -13.59 4.43 3.49
C THR A 62 -12.78 3.43 2.67
N VAL A 63 -12.05 3.93 1.67
CA VAL A 63 -11.10 3.13 0.89
C VAL A 63 -9.70 3.64 1.19
N THR A 64 -8.86 2.76 1.70
CA THR A 64 -7.44 3.04 1.93
C THR A 64 -6.64 2.30 0.87
N ILE A 65 -5.78 3.01 0.15
CA ILE A 65 -4.99 2.45 -0.95
C ILE A 65 -3.52 2.65 -0.64
N VAL A 66 -2.80 1.55 -0.46
CA VAL A 66 -1.34 1.53 -0.35
C VAL A 66 -0.80 1.17 -1.72
N ALA A 67 -0.40 2.17 -2.49
CA ALA A 67 -0.07 2.00 -3.90
C ALA A 67 1.23 1.22 -4.13
N CYS A 68 2.15 1.26 -3.18
CA CYS A 68 3.39 0.48 -3.24
C CYS A 68 3.77 0.01 -1.83
N VAL A 69 3.48 -1.24 -1.53
CA VAL A 69 3.77 -1.83 -0.20
C VAL A 69 5.28 -2.02 0.00
N ASN A 70 6.03 -2.30 -1.07
CA ASN A 70 7.47 -2.61 -1.02
C ASN A 70 8.29 -1.64 -1.88
N PRO A 71 8.36 -0.34 -1.48
CA PRO A 71 9.07 0.66 -2.27
C PRO A 71 10.58 0.41 -2.34
N GLY A 72 11.16 -0.18 -1.32
CA GLY A 72 12.59 -0.55 -1.32
C GLY A 72 12.93 -1.55 -2.43
N ALA A 73 12.09 -2.55 -2.61
CA ALA A 73 12.27 -3.53 -3.70
C ALA A 73 12.09 -2.88 -5.07
N MET A 74 11.12 -1.98 -5.20
CA MET A 74 10.91 -1.24 -6.44
C MET A 74 12.15 -0.41 -6.81
N ARG A 75 12.70 0.35 -5.88
CA ARG A 75 13.89 1.17 -6.11
C ARG A 75 15.13 0.32 -6.39
N ALA A 76 15.30 -0.79 -5.67
CA ALA A 76 16.44 -1.69 -5.84
C ALA A 76 16.28 -2.65 -7.03
N ARG A 77 15.12 -2.65 -7.69
CA ARG A 77 14.79 -3.56 -8.80
C ARG A 77 14.89 -5.03 -8.40
N ILE A 78 14.45 -5.34 -7.19
CA ILE A 78 14.41 -6.71 -6.68
C ILE A 78 12.97 -7.23 -6.89
N PRO A 79 12.79 -8.35 -7.61
CA PRO A 79 11.45 -8.78 -8.02
C PRO A 79 10.51 -9.11 -6.87
N ALA A 80 10.91 -10.00 -5.96
CA ALA A 80 9.96 -10.59 -5.02
C ALA A 80 10.32 -10.40 -3.55
N LEU A 81 11.55 -10.03 -3.23
CA LEU A 81 12.01 -9.96 -1.85
C LEU A 81 12.07 -8.52 -1.36
N ASN A 82 11.91 -8.36 -0.05
CA ASN A 82 12.19 -7.09 0.60
C ASN A 82 13.69 -6.99 0.87
N PRO A 83 14.41 -5.97 0.34
CA PRO A 83 15.84 -5.86 0.54
C PRO A 83 16.23 -5.59 2.00
N ALA A 84 15.30 -5.11 2.84
CA ALA A 84 15.58 -4.83 4.24
C ALA A 84 15.85 -6.09 5.07
N ASP A 85 15.19 -7.21 4.75
CA ASP A 85 15.33 -8.47 5.51
C ASP A 85 15.41 -9.73 4.64
N GLY A 86 15.38 -9.59 3.32
CA GLY A 86 15.46 -10.71 2.37
C GLY A 86 14.23 -11.62 2.33
N LEU A 87 13.12 -11.20 2.94
CA LEU A 87 11.90 -12.01 2.99
C LEU A 87 10.89 -11.58 1.92
N ASN A 88 10.02 -12.50 1.55
CA ASN A 88 8.88 -12.22 0.69
C ASN A 88 7.69 -11.82 1.56
N ILE A 89 7.28 -10.55 1.48
CA ILE A 89 6.18 -10.00 2.31
C ILE A 89 4.91 -10.83 2.14
N ASN A 90 4.64 -11.33 0.93
CA ASN A 90 3.43 -12.10 0.65
C ASN A 90 3.40 -13.48 1.34
N ARG A 91 4.47 -13.87 2.00
CA ARG A 91 4.56 -15.09 2.81
C ARG A 91 4.52 -14.79 4.31
N MET A 92 4.46 -13.52 4.69
CA MET A 92 4.59 -13.09 6.08
C MET A 92 3.27 -12.81 6.77
N PHE A 93 2.16 -12.70 6.03
CA PHE A 93 0.84 -12.47 6.62
C PHE A 93 0.43 -13.61 7.57
N PRO A 94 -0.17 -13.33 8.72
CA PRO A 94 -0.71 -12.05 9.20
C PRO A 94 0.32 -11.10 9.82
N GLY A 95 1.59 -11.42 9.77
CA GLY A 95 2.65 -10.55 10.23
C GLY A 95 2.93 -10.63 11.72
N ASP A 96 3.87 -9.80 12.15
CA ASP A 96 4.29 -9.66 13.53
C ASP A 96 4.83 -8.24 13.74
N ALA A 97 4.15 -7.45 14.56
CA ALA A 97 4.55 -6.08 14.83
C ALA A 97 5.93 -5.97 15.52
N GLY A 98 6.39 -7.03 16.17
CA GLY A 98 7.72 -7.12 16.79
C GLY A 98 8.76 -7.84 15.93
N GLY A 99 8.43 -8.23 14.71
CA GLY A 99 9.31 -8.98 13.82
C GLY A 99 10.23 -8.11 12.97
N SER A 100 10.83 -8.75 11.95
CA SER A 100 11.64 -8.05 10.95
C SER A 100 10.79 -7.12 10.08
N ALA A 101 11.43 -6.34 9.18
CA ALA A 101 10.73 -5.36 8.35
C ALA A 101 9.54 -5.95 7.61
N SER A 102 9.70 -7.08 6.90
CA SER A 102 8.60 -7.71 6.16
C SER A 102 7.47 -8.19 7.06
N ARG A 103 7.79 -8.72 8.24
CA ARG A 103 6.78 -9.16 9.20
C ARG A 103 6.00 -8.00 9.78
N ARG A 104 6.66 -6.88 10.03
CA ARG A 104 6.03 -5.65 10.52
C ARG A 104 5.14 -5.01 9.46
N ILE A 105 5.56 -5.03 8.19
CA ILE A 105 4.75 -4.54 7.07
C ILE A 105 3.47 -5.36 6.92
N ALA A 106 3.56 -6.68 7.09
CA ALA A 106 2.42 -7.59 6.98
C ALA A 106 1.46 -7.54 8.19
N ALA A 107 1.90 -6.93 9.27
CA ALA A 107 1.08 -6.78 10.48
C ALA A 107 0.15 -5.57 10.36
#